data_49329c5245f009a19ef51876b1b133d5
#
_entry.id   49329c5245f009a19ef51876b1b133d5
#
_cell.length_a   1.000
_cell.length_b   1.000
_cell.length_c   1.000
_cell.angle_alpha   90.00
_cell.angle_beta   90.00
_cell.angle_gamma   90.00
#
_symmetry.space_group_name_H-M   'P 1'
#
loop_
_entity.id
_entity.type
_entity.pdbx_description
1 polymer ?
#
loop_
_entity_poly.entity_id
_entity_poly.type
_entity_poly.pdbx_seq_one_letter_code
_entity_poly.pdbx_strand_id
1 'polypeptide(L)'
;MENPMTVLKPLTGLVVIDEAQRMPGLFPVLRVLADREDNPATFLILGSASPELSRQASESLAGRVELIEMRGFDQSEVGEDSLDPLWMRGGFPRSFLSKQEEDSMVWRKNFIATFLERDLSNLGFGMSPVAMGRFWTMLSHYHGQIWNGNEIASSLGVAPNTAKSYLDALEQTYMVRRLQPWHVNLGKRLVKSPKIYIRDSGIFHTLQGLRSRADVQTSPKLGASWEGFALEEVIRAIQADELYFYSIHSGSELDLLAFRNGRRIGFELKFEDAPSDVEVFRNCKRRP
;
A
#
# COMPACT_ATOMS: atom_id res chain seq x y z
N MET A 1 -15.56 28.56 -11.36
CA MET A 1 -16.31 27.39 -11.83
C MET A 1 -17.78 27.64 -11.57
N GLU A 2 -18.65 27.37 -12.52
CA GLU A 2 -20.11 27.41 -12.32
C GLU A 2 -20.50 26.49 -11.16
N ASN A 3 -21.68 26.75 -10.56
CA ASN A 3 -22.17 25.97 -9.43
C ASN A 3 -22.21 24.48 -9.80
N PRO A 4 -21.50 23.57 -9.09
CA PRO A 4 -21.46 22.15 -9.43
C PRO A 4 -22.84 21.50 -9.55
N MET A 5 -23.80 21.95 -8.75
CA MET A 5 -25.17 21.47 -8.80
C MET A 5 -25.83 21.74 -10.17
N THR A 6 -25.62 22.93 -10.74
CA THR A 6 -26.20 23.32 -12.03
C THR A 6 -25.61 22.47 -13.15
N VAL A 7 -24.32 22.15 -13.08
CA VAL A 7 -23.63 21.36 -14.10
C VAL A 7 -24.01 19.89 -14.01
N LEU A 8 -24.02 19.31 -12.82
CA LEU A 8 -24.18 17.87 -12.61
C LEU A 8 -25.63 17.39 -12.62
N LYS A 9 -26.58 18.26 -12.21
CA LYS A 9 -28.00 17.89 -12.09
C LYS A 9 -28.64 17.34 -13.39
N PRO A 10 -28.36 17.89 -14.58
CA PRO A 10 -28.97 17.42 -15.83
C PRO A 10 -28.30 16.18 -16.41
N LEU A 11 -27.16 15.74 -15.88
CA LEU A 11 -26.41 14.60 -16.41
C LEU A 11 -27.07 13.27 -16.08
N THR A 12 -26.92 12.29 -17.00
CA THR A 12 -27.47 10.93 -16.89
C THR A 12 -26.40 9.90 -17.24
N GLY A 13 -26.59 8.64 -16.82
CA GLY A 13 -25.66 7.56 -17.07
C GLY A 13 -24.38 7.67 -16.21
N LEU A 14 -23.26 7.18 -16.73
CA LEU A 14 -21.97 7.24 -16.03
C LEU A 14 -21.34 8.63 -16.18
N VAL A 15 -21.16 9.31 -15.07
CA VAL A 15 -20.49 10.62 -14.99
C VAL A 15 -19.15 10.45 -14.30
N VAL A 16 -18.06 10.68 -15.04
CA VAL A 16 -16.69 10.60 -14.49
C VAL A 16 -16.24 11.99 -14.07
N ILE A 17 -15.78 12.11 -12.84
CA ILE A 17 -15.24 13.35 -12.26
C ILE A 17 -13.79 13.08 -11.83
N ASP A 18 -12.85 13.73 -12.53
CA ASP A 18 -11.43 13.59 -12.26
C ASP A 18 -10.90 14.72 -11.36
N GLU A 19 -9.84 14.41 -10.60
CA GLU A 19 -9.18 15.33 -9.66
C GLU A 19 -10.15 15.95 -8.63
N ALA A 20 -11.09 15.16 -8.11
CA ALA A 20 -12.17 15.63 -7.23
C ALA A 20 -11.67 16.32 -5.95
N GLN A 21 -10.46 16.00 -5.48
CA GLN A 21 -9.83 16.63 -4.31
C GLN A 21 -9.59 18.14 -4.50
N ARG A 22 -9.57 18.61 -5.74
CA ARG A 22 -9.42 20.05 -6.04
C ARG A 22 -10.71 20.85 -5.83
N MET A 23 -11.83 20.16 -5.56
CA MET A 23 -13.13 20.79 -5.37
C MET A 23 -13.83 20.27 -4.11
N PRO A 24 -13.46 20.77 -2.92
CA PRO A 24 -14.04 20.32 -1.65
C PRO A 24 -15.57 20.45 -1.58
N GLY A 25 -16.14 21.48 -2.20
CA GLY A 25 -17.59 21.69 -2.26
C GLY A 25 -18.38 20.71 -3.14
N LEU A 26 -17.71 19.79 -3.82
CA LEU A 26 -18.32 18.79 -4.69
C LEU A 26 -19.09 17.71 -3.89
N PHE A 27 -18.53 17.22 -2.80
CA PHE A 27 -19.06 16.09 -2.05
C PHE A 27 -20.47 16.31 -1.47
N PRO A 28 -20.80 17.47 -0.88
CA PRO A 28 -22.16 17.79 -0.49
C PRO A 28 -23.15 17.81 -1.65
N VAL A 29 -22.72 18.26 -2.83
CA VAL A 29 -23.55 18.26 -4.04
C VAL A 29 -23.80 16.83 -4.52
N LEU A 30 -22.78 15.99 -4.58
CA LEU A 30 -22.88 14.58 -4.94
C LEU A 30 -23.84 13.82 -4.00
N ARG A 31 -23.80 14.11 -2.70
CA ARG A 31 -24.75 13.54 -1.74
C ARG A 31 -26.20 13.82 -2.14
N VAL A 32 -26.52 15.07 -2.45
CA VAL A 32 -27.88 15.46 -2.87
C VAL A 32 -28.29 14.78 -4.17
N LEU A 33 -27.31 14.65 -5.12
CA LEU A 33 -27.56 14.03 -6.40
C LEU A 33 -27.73 12.50 -6.30
N ALA A 34 -26.99 11.85 -5.38
CA ALA A 34 -27.11 10.41 -5.13
C ALA A 34 -28.43 10.01 -4.44
N ASP A 35 -29.02 10.93 -3.66
CA ASP A 35 -30.29 10.70 -2.94
C ASP A 35 -31.56 11.01 -3.77
N ARG A 36 -31.42 11.31 -5.08
CA ARG A 36 -32.58 11.55 -5.95
C ARG A 36 -33.37 10.27 -6.20
N GLU A 37 -34.69 10.33 -6.15
CA GLU A 37 -35.59 9.18 -6.40
C GLU A 37 -35.33 8.55 -7.79
N ASP A 38 -35.15 9.38 -8.82
CA ASP A 38 -34.92 8.92 -10.19
C ASP A 38 -33.48 8.47 -10.45
N ASN A 39 -32.54 8.83 -9.58
CA ASN A 39 -31.09 8.59 -9.67
C ASN A 39 -30.55 8.32 -11.11
N PRO A 40 -30.68 9.29 -12.03
CA PRO A 40 -30.42 9.07 -13.46
C PRO A 40 -28.91 8.95 -13.78
N ALA A 41 -28.02 9.26 -12.82
CA ALA A 41 -26.59 9.27 -13.00
C ALA A 41 -25.86 8.47 -11.92
N THR A 42 -24.86 7.69 -12.35
CA THR A 42 -23.86 7.06 -11.47
C THR A 42 -22.57 7.85 -11.57
N PHE A 43 -21.99 8.22 -10.42
CA PHE A 43 -20.80 9.04 -10.37
C PHE A 43 -19.56 8.17 -10.12
N LEU A 44 -18.57 8.21 -11.02
CA LEU A 44 -17.23 7.69 -10.81
C LEU A 44 -16.30 8.85 -10.45
N ILE A 45 -15.84 8.87 -9.22
CA ILE A 45 -15.00 9.93 -8.70
C ILE A 45 -13.55 9.43 -8.71
N LEU A 46 -12.70 10.10 -9.48
CA LEU A 46 -11.28 9.82 -9.56
C LEU A 46 -10.53 10.91 -8.78
N GLY A 47 -9.48 10.51 -8.10
CA GLY A 47 -8.62 11.43 -7.39
C GLY A 47 -7.40 10.74 -6.80
N SER A 48 -6.35 11.51 -6.56
CA SER A 48 -5.17 11.03 -5.88
C SER A 48 -5.52 10.59 -4.46
N ALA A 49 -4.85 9.55 -3.98
CA ALA A 49 -4.96 9.14 -2.58
C ALA A 49 -4.55 10.30 -1.67
N SER A 50 -5.54 10.96 -1.08
CA SER A 50 -5.30 12.01 -0.11
C SER A 50 -6.17 11.80 1.13
N PRO A 51 -5.64 12.10 2.33
CA PRO A 51 -6.41 12.03 3.56
C PRO A 51 -7.69 12.88 3.48
N GLU A 52 -7.57 14.03 2.84
CA GLU A 52 -8.67 14.97 2.68
C GLU A 52 -9.81 14.40 1.80
N LEU A 53 -9.46 13.77 0.66
CA LEU A 53 -10.43 13.12 -0.22
C LEU A 53 -11.17 12.00 0.54
N SER A 54 -10.43 11.13 1.22
CA SER A 54 -11.00 10.02 1.98
C SER A 54 -11.91 10.53 3.11
N ARG A 55 -11.50 11.58 3.83
CA ARG A 55 -12.30 12.19 4.90
C ARG A 55 -13.59 12.78 4.34
N GLN A 56 -13.52 13.59 3.29
CA GLN A 56 -14.70 14.23 2.68
C GLN A 56 -15.68 13.21 2.11
N ALA A 57 -15.18 12.16 1.45
CA ALA A 57 -16.01 11.06 0.97
C ALA A 57 -16.73 10.35 2.13
N SER A 58 -16.00 10.04 3.20
CA SER A 58 -16.56 9.36 4.38
C SER A 58 -17.58 10.23 5.13
N GLU A 59 -17.32 11.52 5.30
CA GLU A 59 -18.22 12.44 6.01
C GLU A 59 -19.48 12.77 5.20
N SER A 60 -19.32 13.02 3.88
CA SER A 60 -20.42 13.51 3.05
C SER A 60 -21.22 12.40 2.37
N LEU A 61 -20.57 11.28 2.00
CA LEU A 61 -21.15 10.20 1.19
C LEU A 61 -21.29 8.88 1.96
N ALA A 62 -21.30 8.91 3.30
CA ALA A 62 -21.46 7.72 4.11
C ALA A 62 -22.68 6.89 3.67
N GLY A 63 -22.45 5.59 3.40
CA GLY A 63 -23.48 4.67 2.91
C GLY A 63 -23.91 4.85 1.45
N ARG A 64 -23.25 5.75 0.68
CA ARG A 64 -23.57 6.08 -0.72
C ARG A 64 -22.41 5.89 -1.67
N VAL A 65 -21.22 5.57 -1.15
CA VAL A 65 -19.98 5.44 -1.92
C VAL A 65 -19.33 4.11 -1.65
N GLU A 66 -18.82 3.49 -2.70
CA GLU A 66 -17.87 2.39 -2.64
C GLU A 66 -16.47 2.95 -2.93
N LEU A 67 -15.51 2.64 -2.06
CA LEU A 67 -14.12 3.06 -2.25
C LEU A 67 -13.35 1.94 -2.93
N ILE A 68 -12.84 2.25 -4.13
CA ILE A 68 -12.04 1.32 -4.94
C ILE A 68 -10.59 1.81 -4.93
N GLU A 69 -9.69 1.01 -4.37
CA GLU A 69 -8.27 1.28 -4.44
C GLU A 69 -7.71 0.82 -5.78
N MET A 70 -7.32 1.78 -6.64
CA MET A 70 -6.63 1.46 -7.89
C MET A 70 -5.14 1.26 -7.62
N ARG A 71 -4.66 0.07 -7.94
CA ARG A 71 -3.27 -0.37 -7.72
C ARG A 71 -2.51 -0.46 -9.05
N GLY A 72 -1.21 -0.74 -8.97
CA GLY A 72 -0.45 -1.19 -10.13
C GLY A 72 -0.89 -2.58 -10.59
N PHE A 73 -0.37 -3.04 -11.72
CA PHE A 73 -0.61 -4.39 -12.23
C PHE A 73 -0.31 -5.47 -11.19
N ASP A 74 -1.08 -6.55 -11.26
CA ASP A 74 -0.83 -7.78 -10.52
C ASP A 74 -0.64 -8.98 -11.47
N GLN A 75 -0.29 -10.12 -10.90
CA GLN A 75 -0.02 -11.34 -11.64
C GLN A 75 -1.21 -11.79 -12.51
N SER A 76 -2.45 -11.58 -12.05
CA SER A 76 -3.65 -11.98 -12.81
C SER A 76 -3.89 -11.13 -14.06
N GLU A 77 -3.42 -9.90 -14.05
CA GLU A 77 -3.53 -8.95 -15.17
C GLU A 77 -2.42 -9.15 -16.22
N VAL A 78 -1.21 -9.52 -15.78
CA VAL A 78 -0.05 -9.61 -16.67
C VAL A 78 0.29 -11.04 -17.15
N GLY A 79 -0.31 -12.06 -16.51
CA GLY A 79 -0.12 -13.47 -16.86
C GLY A 79 1.13 -14.10 -16.18
N GLU A 80 1.15 -15.43 -16.17
CA GLU A 80 2.14 -16.21 -15.41
C GLU A 80 3.58 -15.99 -15.88
N ASP A 81 3.81 -15.84 -17.17
CA ASP A 81 5.14 -15.61 -17.75
C ASP A 81 5.76 -14.26 -17.34
N SER A 82 4.97 -13.37 -16.74
CA SER A 82 5.38 -12.03 -16.34
C SER A 82 5.70 -11.88 -14.85
N LEU A 83 5.74 -12.98 -14.10
CA LEU A 83 6.03 -12.96 -12.66
C LEU A 83 7.37 -12.28 -12.35
N ASP A 84 8.40 -12.66 -13.07
CA ASP A 84 9.74 -12.11 -12.87
C ASP A 84 9.86 -10.62 -13.24
N PRO A 85 9.41 -10.19 -14.45
CA PRO A 85 9.33 -8.76 -14.75
C PRO A 85 8.48 -7.96 -13.76
N LEU A 86 7.36 -8.50 -13.28
CA LEU A 86 6.49 -7.84 -12.30
C LEU A 86 7.20 -7.65 -10.96
N TRP A 87 7.89 -8.69 -10.46
CA TRP A 87 8.68 -8.59 -9.25
C TRP A 87 9.84 -7.59 -9.40
N MET A 88 10.55 -7.63 -10.54
CA MET A 88 11.71 -6.76 -10.77
C MET A 88 11.35 -5.30 -10.97
N ARG A 89 10.32 -5.01 -11.76
CA ARG A 89 9.94 -3.65 -12.19
C ARG A 89 8.83 -3.02 -11.36
N GLY A 90 8.13 -3.84 -10.58
CA GLY A 90 6.90 -3.43 -9.88
C GLY A 90 5.69 -3.36 -10.80
N GLY A 91 4.54 -3.06 -10.21
CA GLY A 91 3.24 -3.04 -10.90
C GLY A 91 2.89 -1.69 -11.54
N PHE A 92 3.65 -0.62 -11.34
CA PHE A 92 3.36 0.65 -11.99
C PHE A 92 3.43 0.50 -13.53
N PRO A 93 2.36 0.80 -14.29
CA PRO A 93 2.28 0.49 -15.72
C PRO A 93 3.47 1.01 -16.54
N ARG A 94 3.91 2.25 -16.29
CA ARG A 94 5.03 2.84 -17.03
C ARG A 94 6.39 2.22 -16.67
N SER A 95 6.53 1.66 -15.48
CA SER A 95 7.70 0.88 -15.08
C SER A 95 7.65 -0.51 -15.69
N PHE A 96 6.53 -1.22 -15.49
CA PHE A 96 6.35 -2.60 -15.94
C PHE A 96 6.45 -2.73 -17.47
N LEU A 97 5.75 -1.88 -18.23
CA LEU A 97 5.69 -1.92 -19.69
C LEU A 97 6.92 -1.32 -20.40
N SER A 98 7.94 -0.91 -19.66
CA SER A 98 9.18 -0.40 -20.25
C SER A 98 9.84 -1.44 -21.13
N LYS A 99 10.39 -1.02 -22.26
CA LYS A 99 11.07 -1.93 -23.20
C LYS A 99 12.38 -2.47 -22.64
N GLN A 100 13.09 -1.66 -21.86
CA GLN A 100 14.39 -2.00 -21.27
C GLN A 100 14.37 -1.80 -19.75
N GLU A 101 15.23 -2.51 -19.03
CA GLU A 101 15.37 -2.38 -17.58
C GLU A 101 15.82 -0.98 -17.16
N GLU A 102 16.70 -0.38 -17.94
CA GLU A 102 17.21 0.96 -17.72
C GLU A 102 16.08 2.00 -17.77
N ASP A 103 15.20 1.91 -18.75
CA ASP A 103 14.03 2.82 -18.87
C ASP A 103 13.09 2.69 -17.67
N SER A 104 12.83 1.46 -17.24
CA SER A 104 12.04 1.17 -16.04
C SER A 104 12.68 1.79 -14.80
N MET A 105 14.00 1.63 -14.62
CA MET A 105 14.74 2.21 -13.50
C MET A 105 14.71 3.74 -13.53
N VAL A 106 14.92 4.36 -14.70
CA VAL A 106 14.85 5.81 -14.88
C VAL A 106 13.46 6.31 -14.51
N TRP A 107 12.42 5.64 -14.98
CA TRP A 107 11.04 6.01 -14.64
C TRP A 107 10.81 5.97 -13.12
N ARG A 108 11.20 4.88 -12.44
CA ARG A 108 11.01 4.74 -10.98
C ARG A 108 11.76 5.82 -10.19
N LYS A 109 12.99 6.15 -10.58
CA LYS A 109 13.74 7.27 -9.96
C LYS A 109 13.03 8.60 -10.13
N ASN A 110 12.53 8.89 -11.32
CA ASN A 110 11.79 10.11 -11.60
C ASN A 110 10.45 10.13 -10.86
N PHE A 111 9.77 8.99 -10.75
CA PHE A 111 8.56 8.86 -9.95
C PHE A 111 8.83 9.20 -8.47
N ILE A 112 9.85 8.60 -7.86
CA ILE A 112 10.23 8.89 -6.47
C ILE A 112 10.53 10.37 -6.28
N ALA A 113 11.33 10.98 -7.16
CA ALA A 113 11.66 12.40 -7.09
C ALA A 113 10.41 13.28 -7.19
N THR A 114 9.55 13.04 -8.19
CA THR A 114 8.31 13.80 -8.39
C THR A 114 7.34 13.63 -7.23
N PHE A 115 7.20 12.42 -6.71
CA PHE A 115 6.36 12.12 -5.56
C PHE A 115 6.80 12.92 -4.33
N LEU A 116 8.10 12.95 -4.05
CA LEU A 116 8.67 13.67 -2.91
C LEU A 116 8.54 15.19 -3.05
N GLU A 117 8.84 15.72 -4.25
CA GLU A 117 8.94 17.17 -4.46
C GLU A 117 7.57 17.84 -4.69
N ARG A 118 6.66 17.15 -5.36
CA ARG A 118 5.39 17.72 -5.80
C ARG A 118 4.18 17.06 -5.15
N ASP A 119 4.08 15.73 -5.23
CA ASP A 119 2.83 15.05 -4.95
C ASP A 119 2.50 15.05 -3.46
N LEU A 120 3.48 14.82 -2.58
CA LEU A 120 3.27 14.92 -1.13
C LEU A 120 2.80 16.32 -0.70
N SER A 121 3.39 17.37 -1.27
CA SER A 121 2.98 18.75 -0.99
C SER A 121 1.56 19.02 -1.48
N ASN A 122 1.22 18.57 -2.69
CA ASN A 122 -0.12 18.71 -3.26
C ASN A 122 -1.20 17.95 -2.47
N LEU A 123 -0.81 16.89 -1.79
CA LEU A 123 -1.68 16.09 -0.91
C LEU A 123 -1.78 16.67 0.51
N GLY A 124 -1.19 17.83 0.77
CA GLY A 124 -1.27 18.53 2.05
C GLY A 124 -0.20 18.16 3.08
N PHE A 125 0.80 17.36 2.71
CA PHE A 125 1.89 17.00 3.60
C PHE A 125 3.02 18.05 3.55
N GLY A 126 3.12 18.88 4.59
CA GLY A 126 4.14 19.94 4.72
C GLY A 126 5.51 19.43 5.17
N MET A 127 6.05 18.40 4.48
CA MET A 127 7.31 17.76 4.85
C MET A 127 8.44 18.18 3.89
N SER A 128 9.68 18.24 4.41
CA SER A 128 10.85 18.44 3.55
C SER A 128 11.05 17.24 2.61
N PRO A 129 11.08 17.43 1.28
CA PRO A 129 11.32 16.35 0.32
C PRO A 129 12.63 15.59 0.59
N VAL A 130 13.69 16.30 0.98
CA VAL A 130 15.00 15.70 1.29
C VAL A 130 14.91 14.80 2.54
N ALA A 131 14.26 15.29 3.60
CA ALA A 131 14.10 14.51 4.84
C ALA A 131 13.23 13.28 4.61
N MET A 132 12.13 13.42 3.85
CA MET A 132 11.25 12.34 3.49
C MET A 132 11.95 11.30 2.59
N GLY A 133 12.75 11.75 1.63
CA GLY A 133 13.55 10.85 0.78
C GLY A 133 14.55 10.01 1.58
N ARG A 134 15.26 10.64 2.54
CA ARG A 134 16.14 9.93 3.48
C ARG A 134 15.36 8.94 4.35
N PHE A 135 14.20 9.34 4.86
CA PHE A 135 13.33 8.47 5.63
C PHE A 135 12.86 7.26 4.80
N TRP A 136 12.39 7.47 3.57
CA TRP A 136 11.88 6.40 2.72
C TRP A 136 12.99 5.40 2.33
N THR A 137 14.18 5.91 2.00
CA THR A 137 15.35 5.06 1.78
C THR A 137 15.70 4.24 3.02
N MET A 138 15.74 4.87 4.20
CA MET A 138 15.98 4.15 5.46
C MET A 138 14.88 3.11 5.74
N LEU A 139 13.62 3.48 5.52
CA LEU A 139 12.48 2.58 5.70
C LEU A 139 12.57 1.34 4.80
N SER A 140 13.16 1.45 3.61
CA SER A 140 13.37 0.30 2.73
C SER A 140 14.30 -0.75 3.33
N HIS A 141 15.19 -0.40 4.22
CA HIS A 141 16.01 -1.36 4.98
C HIS A 141 15.21 -2.10 6.07
N TYR A 142 14.07 -1.55 6.49
CA TYR A 142 13.12 -2.18 7.43
C TYR A 142 11.99 -2.96 6.72
N HIS A 143 12.07 -3.11 5.41
CA HIS A 143 11.10 -3.88 4.64
C HIS A 143 11.00 -5.32 5.17
N GLY A 144 9.78 -5.79 5.44
CA GLY A 144 9.50 -7.09 6.07
C GLY A 144 9.80 -7.15 7.57
N GLN A 145 10.17 -6.04 8.23
CA GLN A 145 10.58 -6.03 9.63
C GLN A 145 9.58 -5.27 10.51
N ILE A 146 9.65 -5.55 11.81
CA ILE A 146 8.84 -4.88 12.82
C ILE A 146 9.28 -3.42 12.97
N TRP A 147 8.33 -2.51 12.93
CA TRP A 147 8.55 -1.08 13.08
C TRP A 147 9.16 -0.71 14.43
N ASN A 148 10.30 -0.04 14.40
CA ASN A 148 10.90 0.61 15.54
C ASN A 148 11.08 2.12 15.27
N GLY A 149 10.05 2.90 15.56
CA GLY A 149 10.03 4.34 15.28
C GLY A 149 11.12 5.13 16.02
N ASN A 150 11.51 4.71 17.20
CA ASN A 150 12.56 5.40 17.98
C ASN A 150 13.94 5.22 17.34
N GLU A 151 14.24 4.03 16.85
CA GLU A 151 15.51 3.73 16.18
C GLU A 151 15.65 4.54 14.89
N ILE A 152 14.61 4.54 14.06
CA ILE A 152 14.59 5.30 12.80
C ILE A 152 14.69 6.81 13.08
N ALA A 153 13.93 7.32 14.05
CA ALA A 153 13.97 8.72 14.44
C ALA A 153 15.37 9.14 14.90
N SER A 154 16.00 8.32 15.75
CA SER A 154 17.38 8.55 16.22
C SER A 154 18.38 8.59 15.05
N SER A 155 18.29 7.63 14.13
CA SER A 155 19.18 7.55 12.96
C SER A 155 19.00 8.72 11.97
N LEU A 156 17.81 9.30 11.93
CA LEU A 156 17.51 10.47 11.09
C LEU A 156 17.79 11.81 11.80
N GLY A 157 18.00 11.80 13.10
CA GLY A 157 18.11 13.00 13.90
C GLY A 157 16.80 13.81 14.02
N VAL A 158 15.65 13.10 14.05
CA VAL A 158 14.32 13.72 14.19
C VAL A 158 13.59 13.21 15.43
N ALA A 159 12.50 13.90 15.82
CA ALA A 159 11.66 13.42 16.90
C ALA A 159 10.87 12.14 16.47
N PRO A 160 10.56 11.21 17.40
CA PRO A 160 9.77 10.00 17.10
C PRO A 160 8.42 10.30 16.44
N ASN A 161 7.74 11.37 16.84
CA ASN A 161 6.49 11.80 16.22
C ASN A 161 6.67 12.24 14.76
N THR A 162 7.81 12.83 14.42
CA THR A 162 8.14 13.19 13.04
C THR A 162 8.33 11.95 12.18
N ALA A 163 9.08 10.95 12.66
CA ALA A 163 9.24 9.69 11.95
C ALA A 163 7.88 8.96 11.76
N LYS A 164 7.01 9.02 12.78
CA LYS A 164 5.64 8.49 12.67
C LYS A 164 4.83 9.24 11.61
N SER A 165 4.88 10.57 11.59
CA SER A 165 4.16 11.37 10.58
C SER A 165 4.66 11.09 9.16
N TYR A 166 5.95 10.82 8.97
CA TYR A 166 6.50 10.40 7.68
C TYR A 166 5.97 9.02 7.25
N LEU A 167 5.91 8.08 8.19
CA LEU A 167 5.32 6.77 7.92
C LEU A 167 3.83 6.87 7.59
N ASP A 168 3.09 7.69 8.34
CA ASP A 168 1.65 7.92 8.11
C ASP A 168 1.40 8.50 6.71
N ALA A 169 2.26 9.42 6.24
CA ALA A 169 2.16 9.99 4.89
C ALA A 169 2.39 8.94 3.79
N LEU A 170 3.41 8.08 3.93
CA LEU A 170 3.67 7.00 2.97
C LEU A 170 2.57 5.93 2.98
N GLU A 171 1.97 5.64 4.12
CA GLU A 171 0.84 4.71 4.21
C GLU A 171 -0.42 5.28 3.55
N GLN A 172 -0.77 6.54 3.87
CA GLN A 172 -1.93 7.23 3.32
C GLN A 172 -1.84 7.45 1.79
N THR A 173 -0.62 7.46 1.26
CA THR A 173 -0.36 7.55 -0.19
C THR A 173 -0.14 6.19 -0.85
N TYR A 174 -0.42 5.10 -0.14
CA TYR A 174 -0.28 3.72 -0.61
C TYR A 174 1.13 3.29 -1.04
N MET A 175 2.17 4.04 -0.63
CA MET A 175 3.57 3.65 -0.89
C MET A 175 4.06 2.57 0.08
N VAL A 176 3.46 2.53 1.27
CA VAL A 176 3.83 1.63 2.36
C VAL A 176 2.60 0.94 2.92
N ARG A 177 2.75 -0.32 3.30
CA ARG A 177 1.79 -1.08 4.10
C ARG A 177 2.31 -1.23 5.52
N ARG A 178 1.46 -0.93 6.50
CA ARG A 178 1.62 -1.35 7.90
C ARG A 178 0.76 -2.57 8.16
N LEU A 179 1.36 -3.73 8.21
CA LEU A 179 0.68 -4.96 8.57
C LEU A 179 0.66 -5.10 10.08
N GLN A 180 -0.53 -5.09 10.67
CA GLN A 180 -0.69 -5.15 12.12
C GLN A 180 -0.46 -6.57 12.65
N PRO A 181 0.05 -6.72 13.88
CA PRO A 181 0.15 -8.03 14.51
C PRO A 181 -1.24 -8.53 14.95
N TRP A 182 -1.51 -9.81 14.73
CA TRP A 182 -2.72 -10.43 15.24
C TRP A 182 -2.59 -10.77 16.72
N HIS A 183 -3.52 -10.28 17.53
CA HIS A 183 -3.56 -10.52 18.96
C HIS A 183 -4.74 -11.43 19.34
N VAL A 184 -4.46 -12.62 19.83
CA VAL A 184 -5.44 -13.36 20.63
C VAL A 184 -5.32 -12.84 22.07
N ASN A 185 -6.43 -12.53 22.71
CA ASN A 185 -6.52 -12.08 24.11
C ASN A 185 -5.98 -13.11 25.13
N LEU A 186 -4.70 -13.41 25.05
CA LEU A 186 -4.08 -14.40 25.92
C LEU A 186 -2.78 -13.77 26.47
N GLY A 187 -2.81 -13.16 27.60
CA GLY A 187 -1.75 -12.79 28.55
C GLY A 187 -0.26 -13.02 28.23
N LYS A 188 0.11 -13.21 26.98
CA LYS A 188 1.47 -13.48 26.51
C LYS A 188 2.12 -12.24 25.91
N ARG A 189 3.44 -12.15 26.04
CA ARG A 189 4.30 -11.13 25.42
C ARG A 189 4.22 -11.26 23.88
N LEU A 190 3.25 -10.58 23.27
CA LEU A 190 3.07 -10.50 21.83
C LEU A 190 3.77 -9.26 21.28
N VAL A 191 4.25 -9.36 20.05
CA VAL A 191 4.77 -8.20 19.30
C VAL A 191 3.64 -7.19 19.12
N LYS A 192 3.85 -5.94 19.49
CA LYS A 192 2.83 -4.88 19.44
C LYS A 192 3.00 -3.94 18.26
N SER A 193 4.19 -3.88 17.68
CA SER A 193 4.49 -3.00 16.55
C SER A 193 4.20 -3.68 15.23
N PRO A 194 3.72 -2.94 14.20
CA PRO A 194 3.44 -3.50 12.88
C PRO A 194 4.71 -3.91 12.13
N LYS A 195 4.59 -4.83 11.17
CA LYS A 195 5.57 -5.01 10.09
C LYS A 195 5.37 -3.95 9.01
N ILE A 196 6.46 -3.55 8.36
CA ILE A 196 6.46 -2.52 7.33
C ILE A 196 6.87 -3.12 5.99
N TYR A 197 6.05 -2.87 4.95
CA TYR A 197 6.35 -3.28 3.59
C TYR A 197 6.25 -2.08 2.64
N ILE A 198 7.22 -1.91 1.76
CA ILE A 198 7.08 -1.06 0.57
C ILE A 198 6.24 -1.85 -0.42
N ARG A 199 5.10 -1.29 -0.83
CA ARG A 199 4.06 -2.03 -1.54
C ARG A 199 4.42 -2.40 -2.99
N ASP A 200 5.26 -1.58 -3.63
CA ASP A 200 5.74 -1.86 -4.99
C ASP A 200 7.19 -2.34 -4.96
N SER A 201 7.43 -3.54 -5.49
CA SER A 201 8.75 -4.17 -5.48
C SER A 201 9.78 -3.40 -6.33
N GLY A 202 9.36 -2.79 -7.44
CA GLY A 202 10.24 -1.97 -8.26
C GLY A 202 10.68 -0.69 -7.55
N ILE A 203 9.78 -0.04 -6.80
CA ILE A 203 10.13 1.10 -5.94
C ILE A 203 11.07 0.65 -4.82
N PHE A 204 10.79 -0.50 -4.18
CA PHE A 204 11.68 -1.08 -3.17
C PHE A 204 13.10 -1.31 -3.73
N HIS A 205 13.23 -1.96 -4.89
CA HIS A 205 14.53 -2.19 -5.53
C HIS A 205 15.25 -0.87 -5.85
N THR A 206 14.51 0.12 -6.32
CA THR A 206 15.08 1.45 -6.63
C THR A 206 15.61 2.16 -5.38
N LEU A 207 14.88 2.12 -4.27
CA LEU A 207 15.32 2.69 -2.97
C LEU A 207 16.54 1.96 -2.39
N GLN A 208 16.65 0.66 -2.63
CA GLN A 208 17.80 -0.17 -2.24
C GLN A 208 18.99 -0.06 -3.21
N GLY A 209 18.86 0.67 -4.33
CA GLY A 209 19.91 0.79 -5.35
C GLY A 209 20.13 -0.47 -6.19
N LEU A 210 19.22 -1.45 -6.15
CA LEU A 210 19.27 -2.69 -6.93
C LEU A 210 18.80 -2.40 -8.36
N ARG A 211 19.68 -2.60 -9.34
CA ARG A 211 19.46 -2.19 -10.73
C ARG A 211 19.15 -3.34 -11.67
N SER A 212 19.58 -4.53 -11.30
CA SER A 212 19.47 -5.72 -12.12
C SER A 212 18.99 -6.90 -11.30
N ARG A 213 18.55 -7.95 -11.99
CA ARG A 213 18.21 -9.22 -11.34
C ARG A 213 19.40 -9.80 -10.56
N ALA A 214 20.61 -9.67 -11.08
CA ALA A 214 21.82 -10.13 -10.39
C ALA A 214 22.02 -9.38 -9.07
N ASP A 215 21.78 -8.06 -9.05
CA ASP A 215 21.84 -7.28 -7.79
C ASP A 215 20.81 -7.77 -6.77
N VAL A 216 19.58 -8.06 -7.21
CA VAL A 216 18.53 -8.58 -6.32
C VAL A 216 18.90 -9.95 -5.78
N GLN A 217 19.38 -10.87 -6.65
CA GLN A 217 19.77 -12.23 -6.27
C GLN A 217 20.94 -12.28 -5.29
N THR A 218 21.86 -11.33 -5.36
CA THR A 218 23.02 -11.24 -4.46
C THR A 218 22.75 -10.35 -3.23
N SER A 219 21.60 -9.70 -3.17
CA SER A 219 21.24 -8.80 -2.06
C SER A 219 20.92 -9.59 -0.79
N PRO A 220 21.39 -9.12 0.38
CA PRO A 220 20.93 -9.63 1.68
C PRO A 220 19.43 -9.47 1.90
N LYS A 221 18.76 -8.66 1.07
CA LYS A 221 17.32 -8.39 1.11
C LYS A 221 16.50 -9.22 0.12
N LEU A 222 17.11 -10.23 -0.54
CA LEU A 222 16.43 -11.09 -1.51
C LEU A 222 15.14 -11.69 -0.92
N GLY A 223 15.24 -12.35 0.23
CA GLY A 223 14.09 -12.96 0.90
C GLY A 223 13.00 -11.95 1.25
N ALA A 224 13.37 -10.80 1.83
CA ALA A 224 12.43 -9.74 2.18
C ALA A 224 11.78 -9.11 0.93
N SER A 225 12.54 -8.95 -0.16
CA SER A 225 12.00 -8.46 -1.45
C SER A 225 10.92 -9.39 -2.00
N TRP A 226 11.20 -10.69 -1.99
CA TRP A 226 10.22 -11.69 -2.42
C TRP A 226 9.01 -11.76 -1.50
N GLU A 227 9.23 -11.78 -0.17
CA GLU A 227 8.17 -11.78 0.83
C GLU A 227 7.20 -10.62 0.62
N GLY A 228 7.72 -9.40 0.48
CA GLY A 228 6.87 -8.22 0.27
C GLY A 228 6.11 -8.24 -1.05
N PHE A 229 6.73 -8.69 -2.15
CA PHE A 229 6.09 -8.87 -3.44
C PHE A 229 4.97 -9.91 -3.36
N ALA A 230 5.29 -11.11 -2.88
CA ALA A 230 4.32 -12.21 -2.77
C ALA A 230 3.17 -11.87 -1.80
N LEU A 231 3.45 -11.14 -0.72
CA LEU A 231 2.45 -10.66 0.23
C LEU A 231 1.43 -9.75 -0.44
N GLU A 232 1.86 -8.78 -1.25
CA GLU A 232 0.94 -7.87 -1.96
C GLU A 232 0.13 -8.64 -3.01
N GLU A 233 0.72 -9.61 -3.74
CA GLU A 233 -0.01 -10.45 -4.70
C GLU A 233 -1.08 -11.32 -4.00
N VAL A 234 -0.74 -11.96 -2.88
CA VAL A 234 -1.70 -12.75 -2.09
C VAL A 234 -2.83 -11.88 -1.55
N ILE A 235 -2.52 -10.68 -1.03
CA ILE A 235 -3.53 -9.74 -0.52
C ILE A 235 -4.51 -9.34 -1.62
N ARG A 236 -4.04 -9.11 -2.84
CA ARG A 236 -4.89 -8.79 -3.99
C ARG A 236 -5.81 -9.96 -4.36
N ALA A 237 -5.25 -11.16 -4.44
CA ALA A 237 -5.99 -12.36 -4.83
C ALA A 237 -7.03 -12.80 -3.79
N ILE A 238 -6.72 -12.66 -2.50
CA ILE A 238 -7.58 -13.21 -1.45
C ILE A 238 -8.78 -12.33 -1.12
N GLN A 239 -8.70 -11.01 -1.34
CA GLN A 239 -9.75 -10.05 -0.99
C GLN A 239 -10.27 -10.28 0.45
N ALA A 240 -9.37 -10.29 1.41
CA ALA A 240 -9.67 -10.60 2.80
C ALA A 240 -10.41 -9.46 3.51
N ASP A 241 -11.24 -9.82 4.50
CA ASP A 241 -11.93 -8.86 5.37
C ASP A 241 -10.94 -8.16 6.31
N GLU A 242 -9.93 -8.92 6.80
CA GLU A 242 -8.90 -8.43 7.72
C GLU A 242 -7.56 -9.10 7.42
N LEU A 243 -6.47 -8.35 7.64
CA LEU A 243 -5.10 -8.76 7.37
C LEU A 243 -4.19 -8.47 8.55
N TYR A 244 -3.42 -9.47 8.96
CA TYR A 244 -2.46 -9.40 10.06
C TYR A 244 -1.20 -10.20 9.72
N PHE A 245 -0.14 -10.02 10.49
CA PHE A 245 0.90 -11.04 10.66
C PHE A 245 0.77 -11.68 12.04
N TYR A 246 1.36 -12.84 12.24
CA TYR A 246 1.43 -13.47 13.54
C TYR A 246 2.87 -13.70 13.93
N SER A 247 3.26 -13.23 15.11
CA SER A 247 4.59 -13.46 15.64
C SER A 247 4.54 -13.53 17.16
N ILE A 248 5.28 -14.50 17.72
CA ILE A 248 5.47 -14.66 19.15
C ILE A 248 6.96 -14.55 19.50
N HIS A 249 7.27 -14.02 20.67
CA HIS A 249 8.65 -13.84 21.12
C HIS A 249 9.50 -15.13 21.18
N SER A 250 8.87 -16.31 21.11
CA SER A 250 9.56 -17.60 21.06
C SER A 250 9.99 -18.03 19.66
N GLY A 251 9.81 -17.18 18.64
CA GLY A 251 10.33 -17.37 17.31
C GLY A 251 9.38 -17.97 16.25
N SER A 252 8.14 -18.38 16.62
CA SER A 252 7.16 -18.78 15.61
C SER A 252 6.55 -17.55 14.95
N GLU A 253 6.61 -17.50 13.63
CA GLU A 253 6.11 -16.38 12.81
C GLU A 253 5.27 -16.91 11.67
N LEU A 254 4.30 -16.13 11.22
CA LEU A 254 3.53 -16.31 10.01
C LEU A 254 3.45 -14.96 9.29
N ASP A 255 3.89 -14.91 8.06
CA ASP A 255 4.06 -13.67 7.33
C ASP A 255 2.74 -12.97 7.06
N LEU A 256 1.68 -13.74 6.72
CA LEU A 256 0.35 -13.19 6.51
C LEU A 256 -0.72 -14.11 7.12
N LEU A 257 -1.57 -13.53 7.94
CA LEU A 257 -2.80 -14.12 8.46
C LEU A 257 -3.99 -13.32 7.95
N ALA A 258 -4.79 -13.93 7.10
CA ALA A 258 -5.95 -13.33 6.48
C ALA A 258 -7.24 -13.91 7.05
N PHE A 259 -8.25 -13.05 7.25
CA PHE A 259 -9.61 -13.46 7.60
C PHE A 259 -10.49 -13.23 6.38
N ARG A 260 -11.21 -14.25 5.95
CA ARG A 260 -12.17 -14.16 4.85
C ARG A 260 -13.39 -15.04 5.15
N ASN A 261 -14.59 -14.44 5.15
CA ASN A 261 -15.84 -15.15 5.42
C ASN A 261 -15.80 -15.98 6.71
N GLY A 262 -15.23 -15.42 7.79
CA GLY A 262 -15.08 -16.08 9.09
C GLY A 262 -14.00 -17.17 9.15
N ARG A 263 -13.27 -17.43 8.07
CA ARG A 263 -12.16 -18.39 8.03
C ARG A 263 -10.82 -17.69 8.20
N ARG A 264 -9.89 -18.36 8.86
CA ARG A 264 -8.49 -17.94 9.00
C ARG A 264 -7.64 -18.68 7.98
N ILE A 265 -6.84 -17.94 7.23
CA ILE A 265 -5.94 -18.48 6.22
C ILE A 265 -4.56 -17.91 6.51
N GLY A 266 -3.56 -18.77 6.71
CA GLY A 266 -2.20 -18.37 6.97
C GLY A 266 -1.31 -18.64 5.77
N PHE A 267 -0.38 -17.73 5.51
CA PHE A 267 0.61 -17.81 4.44
C PHE A 267 2.00 -17.62 5.03
N GLU A 268 2.92 -18.47 4.60
CA GLU A 268 4.35 -18.36 4.80
C GLU A 268 4.98 -18.15 3.43
N LEU A 269 5.76 -17.08 3.26
CA LEU A 269 6.24 -16.60 1.98
C LEU A 269 7.76 -16.70 1.92
N LYS A 270 8.29 -17.71 1.23
CA LYS A 270 9.74 -17.94 1.12
C LYS A 270 10.21 -17.95 -0.31
N PHE A 271 11.40 -17.42 -0.52
CA PHE A 271 12.14 -17.55 -1.77
C PHE A 271 12.99 -18.83 -1.71
N GLU A 272 12.33 -19.99 -1.87
CA GLU A 272 12.96 -21.33 -1.85
C GLU A 272 12.23 -22.27 -2.80
N ASP A 273 12.96 -23.20 -3.42
CA ASP A 273 12.41 -24.17 -4.36
C ASP A 273 11.56 -25.27 -3.67
N ALA A 274 11.79 -25.50 -2.38
CA ALA A 274 11.04 -26.47 -1.57
C ALA A 274 10.98 -25.99 -0.10
N PRO A 275 10.01 -25.15 0.27
CA PRO A 275 9.84 -24.70 1.64
C PRO A 275 9.55 -25.90 2.56
N SER A 276 10.29 -26.03 3.67
CA SER A 276 10.05 -27.03 4.70
C SER A 276 8.71 -26.76 5.41
N ASP A 277 8.00 -27.81 5.83
CA ASP A 277 6.77 -27.72 6.62
C ASP A 277 6.96 -26.84 7.85
N VAL A 278 6.14 -25.80 8.00
CA VAL A 278 6.28 -24.84 9.07
C VAL A 278 5.48 -25.29 10.29
N GLU A 279 6.13 -25.43 11.45
CA GLU A 279 5.51 -25.77 12.75
C GLU A 279 4.36 -24.81 13.16
N VAL A 280 4.32 -23.63 12.57
CA VAL A 280 3.33 -22.57 12.85
C VAL A 280 1.89 -23.04 12.60
N PHE A 281 1.67 -23.86 11.56
CA PHE A 281 0.33 -24.40 11.25
C PHE A 281 -0.24 -25.29 12.38
N ARG A 282 0.59 -25.96 13.13
CA ARG A 282 0.15 -26.81 14.26
C ARG A 282 -0.31 -25.96 15.44
N ASN A 283 0.31 -24.82 15.68
CA ASN A 283 0.00 -23.92 16.79
C ASN A 283 -1.24 -23.05 16.53
N CYS A 284 -1.51 -22.65 15.28
CA CYS A 284 -2.73 -21.93 14.91
C CYS A 284 -3.99 -22.79 14.92
N LYS A 285 -3.88 -24.10 14.62
CA LYS A 285 -5.03 -25.05 14.64
C LYS A 285 -5.46 -25.47 16.04
N ARG A 286 -4.62 -25.30 17.04
CA ARG A 286 -4.88 -25.81 18.41
C ARG A 286 -5.50 -24.78 19.36
N ARG A 287 -5.94 -23.62 18.86
CA ARG A 287 -6.51 -22.59 19.74
C ARG A 287 -7.88 -22.13 19.22
N PRO A 288 -8.92 -22.23 20.07
CA PRO A 288 -10.27 -21.79 19.77
C PRO A 288 -10.35 -20.28 19.59
#